data_b73c6de4a8573cfd96b0768b984a8032
#
_entry.id   b73c6de4a8573cfd96b0768b984a8032
#
_cell.length_a   1.000
_cell.length_b   1.000
_cell.length_c   1.000
_cell.angle_alpha   90.00
_cell.angle_beta   90.00
_cell.angle_gamma   90.00
#
_symmetry.space_group_name_H-M   'P 1'
#
loop_
_entity.id
_entity.type
_entity.pdbx_description
1 polymer ?
#
loop_
_entity_poly.entity_id
_entity_poly.type
_entity_poly.pdbx_seq_one_letter_code
_entity_poly.pdbx_strand_id
1 'polypeptide(L)'
;MLISKVKRYLGQATCVAFVTIALTACGESEPQTGGAPPDMRRLTVEQYRNVVHDVFGEHIEIASRFEPLIRTDGLFAVGASNALITPSGFEKFYNVARSVAGQVVDEDNRAVLVPCAPVDMARADDACSRQFFAEVGRYLYRRPLSESEMETAVSAANEVADQFDDFYAGIEFGLTGLLVTPSFLFIIDETEADSSSSSGLRLTGYAKAARLSFLLWNSAPDDMLLKAAAAGDLHTDKGVERQVERMIQSHLLARGVRAFFEDFLDLEKFETLEKDTIIYPAYTINAANSAKEQLLRTIVDHTVNQDAPYPEIFTTRSTFIDAQLGRIYRVPVTRPDGGWEAYEFPEDDVRAGILTQMGFLSLFSHPGRSSATLRGKAVRELLLCQKVPDPPGDVDFSLFNDPDAPSRTARERLTAHSTVPSCAGCHKLTDPIGLGFEQFDGIGQFRVAEQGAMIDVSGNLDGNEFGDAKSLAQAMHDSPSVPACLTNQLYSYAAGRAPERDEREFVRYLESEFAESGYSLKVLLRDIATSDAFYAVTQPKNKTEDVRAASLNSKTKQERGS
;
A
#
# COMPACT_ATOMS: atom_id res chain seq x y z
N MET A 1 13.22 61.76 -72.68
CA MET A 1 13.25 61.18 -73.98
C MET A 1 12.95 59.70 -73.86
N LEU A 2 11.90 59.27 -74.55
CA LEU A 2 11.41 57.92 -74.87
C LEU A 2 10.99 57.00 -73.71
N ILE A 3 9.73 56.80 -73.49
CA ILE A 3 8.65 56.09 -74.22
C ILE A 3 8.73 54.56 -74.01
N SER A 4 7.70 54.07 -73.30
CA SER A 4 6.83 52.94 -73.57
C SER A 4 7.38 51.51 -73.35
N LYS A 5 6.73 50.69 -72.53
CA LYS A 5 5.60 49.81 -72.91
C LYS A 5 5.03 49.05 -71.69
N VAL A 6 3.75 49.13 -71.55
CA VAL A 6 2.88 48.29 -70.75
C VAL A 6 2.86 46.88 -71.30
N LYS A 7 3.02 45.89 -70.48
CA LYS A 7 2.46 44.55 -70.69
C LYS A 7 1.80 44.02 -69.44
N ARG A 8 0.50 43.88 -69.53
CA ARG A 8 -0.35 43.10 -68.58
C ARG A 8 0.06 41.64 -68.58
N TYR A 9 0.26 41.07 -67.39
CA TYR A 9 0.10 39.63 -67.18
C TYR A 9 -0.92 39.43 -66.11
N LEU A 10 -2.03 38.79 -66.45
CA LEU A 10 -2.94 38.11 -65.56
C LEU A 10 -2.15 36.98 -64.90
N GLY A 11 -2.01 37.04 -63.60
CA GLY A 11 -1.49 35.96 -62.78
C GLY A 11 -2.64 35.37 -61.90
N GLN A 12 -2.92 34.11 -62.12
CA GLN A 12 -3.89 33.31 -61.40
C GLN A 12 -3.55 33.29 -59.90
N ALA A 13 -4.52 33.72 -59.10
CA ALA A 13 -4.45 33.52 -57.64
C ALA A 13 -4.72 32.06 -57.32
N THR A 14 -3.68 31.30 -56.98
CA THR A 14 -3.79 29.96 -56.41
C THR A 14 -4.07 30.11 -54.92
N CYS A 15 -5.33 29.90 -54.54
CA CYS A 15 -5.70 29.72 -53.11
C CYS A 15 -5.10 28.41 -52.63
N VAL A 16 -4.01 28.51 -51.86
CA VAL A 16 -3.54 27.38 -51.04
C VAL A 16 -4.42 27.34 -49.80
N ALA A 17 -5.38 26.41 -49.79
CA ALA A 17 -6.15 26.08 -48.62
C ALA A 17 -5.22 25.33 -47.65
N PHE A 18 -4.79 25.97 -46.55
CA PHE A 18 -4.22 25.29 -45.40
C PHE A 18 -5.33 24.50 -44.74
N VAL A 19 -5.37 23.19 -44.98
CA VAL A 19 -6.14 22.25 -44.16
C VAL A 19 -5.34 22.08 -42.87
N THR A 20 -5.70 22.83 -41.83
CA THR A 20 -5.32 22.54 -40.44
C THR A 20 -6.05 21.26 -40.05
N ILE A 21 -5.35 20.12 -40.13
CA ILE A 21 -5.76 18.89 -39.48
C ILE A 21 -5.62 19.19 -37.98
N ALA A 22 -6.73 19.53 -37.33
CA ALA A 22 -6.84 19.47 -35.90
C ALA A 22 -6.75 17.96 -35.52
N LEU A 23 -5.59 17.52 -35.10
CA LEU A 23 -5.47 16.28 -34.32
C LEU A 23 -6.26 16.52 -33.03
N THR A 24 -7.55 16.19 -33.05
CA THR A 24 -8.28 15.89 -31.84
C THR A 24 -7.62 14.64 -31.27
N ALA A 25 -6.77 14.82 -30.26
CA ALA A 25 -6.43 13.74 -29.35
C ALA A 25 -7.78 13.31 -28.73
N CYS A 26 -8.36 12.22 -29.21
CA CYS A 26 -9.40 11.49 -28.50
C CYS A 26 -8.67 10.81 -27.34
N GLY A 27 -8.52 11.51 -26.21
CA GLY A 27 -8.30 10.83 -24.94
C GLY A 27 -9.49 9.90 -24.72
N GLU A 28 -9.24 8.65 -24.38
CA GLU A 28 -10.32 7.76 -23.98
C GLU A 28 -11.03 8.39 -22.77
N SER A 29 -12.37 8.46 -22.82
CA SER A 29 -13.15 8.95 -21.67
C SER A 29 -13.11 7.91 -20.56
N GLU A 30 -13.03 8.38 -19.30
CA GLU A 30 -13.07 7.51 -18.13
C GLU A 30 -14.28 6.56 -18.18
N PRO A 31 -14.06 5.23 -18.11
CA PRO A 31 -15.14 4.24 -18.09
C PRO A 31 -15.99 4.39 -16.84
N GLN A 32 -17.30 4.42 -17.03
CA GLN A 32 -18.25 4.48 -15.92
C GLN A 32 -18.33 3.15 -15.19
N THR A 33 -18.31 3.16 -13.85
CA THR A 33 -18.44 1.97 -13.01
C THR A 33 -19.66 2.07 -12.09
N GLY A 34 -20.25 0.93 -11.73
CA GLY A 34 -21.36 0.88 -10.77
C GLY A 34 -20.89 0.98 -9.32
N GLY A 35 -19.61 0.79 -9.07
CA GLY A 35 -19.05 0.69 -7.73
C GLY A 35 -19.46 -0.57 -6.97
N ALA A 36 -19.09 -0.65 -5.69
CA ALA A 36 -19.43 -1.74 -4.78
C ALA A 36 -20.36 -1.26 -3.66
N PRO A 37 -21.04 -2.19 -2.93
CA PRO A 37 -21.75 -1.83 -1.72
C PRO A 37 -20.84 -1.11 -0.72
N PRO A 38 -21.39 -0.15 0.08
CA PRO A 38 -20.64 0.48 1.16
C PRO A 38 -20.07 -0.56 2.12
N ASP A 39 -18.85 -0.33 2.57
CA ASP A 39 -18.10 -1.28 3.39
C ASP A 39 -17.52 -0.63 4.65
N MET A 40 -17.00 -1.46 5.56
CA MET A 40 -16.24 -1.06 6.74
C MET A 40 -14.88 -1.75 6.71
N ARG A 41 -13.81 -0.97 6.73
CA ARG A 41 -12.43 -1.49 6.76
C ARG A 41 -11.80 -1.22 8.11
N ARG A 42 -11.36 -2.27 8.80
CA ARG A 42 -10.64 -2.11 10.07
C ARG A 42 -9.33 -1.37 9.83
N LEU A 43 -8.99 -0.40 10.68
CA LEU A 43 -7.69 0.26 10.63
C LEU A 43 -6.56 -0.78 10.73
N THR A 44 -5.53 -0.61 9.90
CA THR A 44 -4.27 -1.32 10.12
C THR A 44 -3.59 -0.80 11.39
N VAL A 45 -2.62 -1.55 11.91
CA VAL A 45 -1.83 -1.13 13.08
C VAL A 45 -1.17 0.22 12.83
N GLU A 46 -0.64 0.40 11.62
CA GLU A 46 0.04 1.63 11.23
C GLU A 46 -0.94 2.80 11.09
N GLN A 47 -2.11 2.59 10.49
CA GLN A 47 -3.17 3.60 10.42
C GLN A 47 -3.63 4.04 11.80
N TYR A 48 -3.86 3.09 12.72
CA TYR A 48 -4.20 3.41 14.12
C TYR A 48 -3.12 4.28 14.76
N ARG A 49 -1.85 3.88 14.61
CA ARG A 49 -0.70 4.61 15.14
C ARG A 49 -0.60 6.01 14.55
N ASN A 50 -0.71 6.13 13.23
CA ASN A 50 -0.62 7.42 12.54
C ASN A 50 -1.72 8.38 13.00
N VAL A 51 -2.97 7.90 13.13
CA VAL A 51 -4.07 8.75 13.63
C VAL A 51 -3.81 9.22 15.05
N VAL A 52 -3.37 8.34 15.95
CA VAL A 52 -3.06 8.71 17.35
C VAL A 52 -1.90 9.71 17.40
N HIS A 53 -0.84 9.50 16.61
CA HIS A 53 0.31 10.41 16.57
C HIS A 53 -0.05 11.78 15.93
N ASP A 54 -0.86 11.79 14.89
CA ASP A 54 -1.29 13.05 14.26
C ASP A 54 -2.20 13.87 15.18
N VAL A 55 -2.97 13.22 16.07
CA VAL A 55 -3.88 13.90 17.01
C VAL A 55 -3.19 14.29 18.32
N PHE A 56 -2.36 13.43 18.87
CA PHE A 56 -1.79 13.59 20.22
C PHE A 56 -0.26 13.76 20.25
N GLY A 57 0.43 13.60 19.12
CA GLY A 57 1.89 13.72 19.00
C GLY A 57 2.62 12.37 19.01
N GLU A 58 3.81 12.37 18.38
CA GLU A 58 4.65 11.18 18.21
C GLU A 58 5.22 10.61 19.53
N HIS A 59 5.18 11.39 20.62
CA HIS A 59 5.63 10.97 21.95
C HIS A 59 4.64 10.04 22.66
N ILE A 60 3.41 9.91 22.18
CA ILE A 60 2.42 8.96 22.72
C ILE A 60 2.80 7.54 22.28
N GLU A 61 3.17 6.72 23.26
CA GLU A 61 3.63 5.36 22.99
C GLU A 61 2.46 4.39 22.77
N ILE A 62 2.56 3.56 21.72
CA ILE A 62 1.61 2.51 21.40
C ILE A 62 2.32 1.16 21.46
N ALA A 63 2.39 0.61 22.67
CA ALA A 63 3.24 -0.53 23.01
C ALA A 63 2.60 -1.92 22.80
N SER A 64 1.39 -2.04 22.24
CA SER A 64 0.66 -3.31 22.17
C SER A 64 0.69 -3.94 20.78
N ARG A 65 0.62 -5.28 20.75
CA ARG A 65 0.36 -6.06 19.55
C ARG A 65 -1.14 -6.15 19.33
N PHE A 66 -1.60 -5.63 18.21
CA PHE A 66 -2.99 -5.73 17.78
C PHE A 66 -3.31 -7.15 17.27
N GLU A 67 -4.60 -7.43 17.12
CA GLU A 67 -5.04 -8.61 16.41
C GLU A 67 -4.64 -8.50 14.93
N PRO A 68 -3.92 -9.49 14.36
CA PRO A 68 -3.42 -9.41 13.01
C PRO A 68 -4.56 -9.33 11.98
N LEU A 69 -4.30 -8.68 10.87
CA LEU A 69 -5.11 -8.77 9.66
C LEU A 69 -4.75 -10.04 8.88
N ILE A 70 -5.69 -10.53 8.10
CA ILE A 70 -5.45 -11.61 7.15
C ILE A 70 -5.25 -10.99 5.77
N ARG A 71 -4.19 -11.37 5.08
CA ARG A 71 -3.92 -10.93 3.71
C ARG A 71 -4.90 -11.57 2.74
N THR A 72 -5.59 -10.76 1.95
CA THR A 72 -6.55 -11.21 0.93
C THR A 72 -6.13 -10.59 -0.41
N ASP A 73 -6.15 -11.37 -1.48
CA ASP A 73 -5.71 -10.95 -2.83
C ASP A 73 -4.33 -10.25 -2.84
N GLY A 74 -3.43 -10.69 -1.97
CA GLY A 74 -2.08 -10.16 -1.85
C GLY A 74 -1.94 -8.93 -0.94
N LEU A 75 -3.03 -8.38 -0.35
CA LEU A 75 -2.99 -7.14 0.44
C LEU A 75 -3.70 -7.27 1.79
N PHE A 76 -3.12 -6.70 2.84
CA PHE A 76 -3.80 -6.49 4.12
C PHE A 76 -4.92 -5.45 4.03
N ALA A 77 -4.75 -4.43 3.19
CA ALA A 77 -5.77 -3.43 2.96
C ALA A 77 -7.09 -4.05 2.46
N VAL A 78 -7.00 -5.08 1.60
CA VAL A 78 -8.15 -5.87 1.14
C VAL A 78 -8.68 -6.77 2.26
N GLY A 79 -7.80 -7.41 3.01
CA GLY A 79 -8.18 -8.24 4.15
C GLY A 79 -8.87 -7.47 5.28
N ALA A 80 -8.57 -6.18 5.41
CA ALA A 80 -9.17 -5.29 6.41
C ALA A 80 -10.69 -5.13 6.25
N SER A 81 -11.21 -5.23 5.03
CA SER A 81 -12.66 -5.21 4.73
C SER A 81 -13.39 -6.45 5.24
N ASN A 82 -12.68 -7.55 5.47
CA ASN A 82 -13.25 -8.80 6.00
C ASN A 82 -12.90 -9.01 7.48
N ALA A 83 -12.23 -8.04 8.11
CA ALA A 83 -11.73 -8.18 9.46
C ALA A 83 -12.84 -7.98 10.51
N LEU A 84 -13.03 -8.99 11.33
CA LEU A 84 -13.84 -8.92 12.55
C LEU A 84 -12.92 -8.62 13.74
N ILE A 85 -13.48 -8.04 14.80
CA ILE A 85 -12.80 -7.90 16.08
C ILE A 85 -13.29 -9.02 17.00
N THR A 86 -12.39 -9.92 17.37
CA THR A 86 -12.71 -10.98 18.35
C THR A 86 -12.77 -10.39 19.77
N PRO A 87 -13.38 -11.08 20.76
CA PRO A 87 -13.35 -10.63 22.16
C PRO A 87 -11.91 -10.39 22.67
N SER A 88 -10.97 -11.27 22.31
CA SER A 88 -9.55 -11.10 22.67
C SER A 88 -8.88 -9.93 21.90
N GLY A 89 -9.29 -9.69 20.66
CA GLY A 89 -8.87 -8.53 19.88
C GLY A 89 -9.38 -7.23 20.50
N PHE A 90 -10.65 -7.21 20.93
CA PHE A 90 -11.24 -6.07 21.62
C PHE A 90 -10.49 -5.71 22.91
N GLU A 91 -10.14 -6.72 23.73
CA GLU A 91 -9.33 -6.51 24.94
C GLU A 91 -7.98 -5.83 24.63
N LYS A 92 -7.34 -6.22 23.54
CA LYS A 92 -6.08 -5.58 23.09
C LYS A 92 -6.31 -4.11 22.70
N PHE A 93 -7.36 -3.83 21.91
CA PHE A 93 -7.71 -2.45 21.55
C PHE A 93 -8.05 -1.62 22.78
N TYR A 94 -8.79 -2.18 23.72
CA TYR A 94 -9.13 -1.50 24.98
C TYR A 94 -7.89 -1.15 25.81
N ASN A 95 -6.95 -2.09 25.95
CA ASN A 95 -5.71 -1.85 26.68
C ASN A 95 -4.84 -0.77 26.03
N VAL A 96 -4.77 -0.75 24.69
CA VAL A 96 -4.09 0.32 23.93
C VAL A 96 -4.80 1.65 24.12
N ALA A 97 -6.11 1.69 23.97
CA ALA A 97 -6.92 2.89 24.12
C ALA A 97 -6.74 3.51 25.51
N ARG A 98 -6.79 2.68 26.55
CA ARG A 98 -6.55 3.12 27.94
C ARG A 98 -5.13 3.66 28.14
N SER A 99 -4.12 2.97 27.58
CA SER A 99 -2.74 3.45 27.65
C SER A 99 -2.55 4.80 26.96
N VAL A 100 -3.13 4.97 25.76
CA VAL A 100 -3.11 6.26 25.03
C VAL A 100 -3.82 7.34 25.83
N ALA A 101 -5.03 7.08 26.32
CA ALA A 101 -5.82 8.05 27.08
C ALA A 101 -5.12 8.47 28.37
N GLY A 102 -4.53 7.52 29.12
CA GLY A 102 -3.74 7.82 30.32
C GLY A 102 -2.55 8.73 30.02
N GLN A 103 -1.82 8.48 28.92
CA GLN A 103 -0.71 9.35 28.52
C GLN A 103 -1.18 10.76 28.11
N VAL A 104 -2.36 10.89 27.47
CA VAL A 104 -2.93 12.20 27.07
C VAL A 104 -3.24 13.07 28.27
N VAL A 105 -3.73 12.50 29.37
CA VAL A 105 -4.09 13.24 30.58
C VAL A 105 -2.98 13.29 31.63
N ASP A 106 -1.84 12.68 31.37
CA ASP A 106 -0.67 12.74 32.25
C ASP A 106 -0.25 14.20 32.52
N GLU A 107 0.36 14.45 33.67
CA GLU A 107 0.75 15.81 34.07
C GLU A 107 1.67 16.51 33.09
N ASP A 108 2.54 15.74 32.43
CA ASP A 108 3.49 16.28 31.45
C ASP A 108 2.83 16.64 30.13
N ASN A 109 1.72 16.00 29.78
CA ASN A 109 1.07 16.11 28.45
C ASN A 109 -0.24 16.94 28.49
N ARG A 110 -1.03 16.83 29.55
CA ARG A 110 -2.39 17.42 29.62
C ARG A 110 -2.44 18.93 29.39
N ALA A 111 -1.38 19.65 29.78
CA ALA A 111 -1.31 21.10 29.58
C ALA A 111 -1.30 21.50 28.09
N VAL A 112 -0.87 20.60 27.20
CA VAL A 112 -0.80 20.80 25.74
C VAL A 112 -1.94 20.09 25.03
N LEU A 113 -2.29 18.88 25.47
CA LEU A 113 -3.23 18.00 24.78
C LEU A 113 -4.70 18.17 25.20
N VAL A 114 -4.95 18.76 26.38
CA VAL A 114 -6.31 19.10 26.81
C VAL A 114 -6.51 20.63 26.64
N PRO A 115 -7.34 21.09 25.70
CA PRO A 115 -7.38 22.50 25.27
C PRO A 115 -8.08 23.44 26.28
N CYS A 116 -8.48 22.92 27.43
CA CYS A 116 -9.19 23.65 28.47
C CYS A 116 -8.68 23.24 29.86
N ALA A 117 -8.88 24.12 30.83
CA ALA A 117 -8.63 23.83 32.25
C ALA A 117 -9.98 23.75 32.98
N PRO A 118 -10.26 22.69 33.74
CA PRO A 118 -11.50 22.59 34.51
C PRO A 118 -11.54 23.66 35.61
N VAL A 119 -12.75 24.12 35.96
CA VAL A 119 -12.95 25.08 37.05
C VAL A 119 -12.52 24.46 38.40
N ASP A 120 -12.80 23.17 38.61
CA ASP A 120 -12.39 22.39 39.76
C ASP A 120 -11.85 21.04 39.29
N MET A 121 -10.58 20.75 39.56
CA MET A 121 -9.94 19.49 39.17
C MET A 121 -10.54 18.25 39.87
N ALA A 122 -11.28 18.43 40.97
CA ALA A 122 -11.93 17.35 41.69
C ALA A 122 -13.40 17.13 41.25
N ARG A 123 -13.85 17.75 40.20
CA ARG A 123 -15.25 17.72 39.76
C ARG A 123 -15.38 17.61 38.23
N ALA A 124 -16.54 17.13 37.82
CA ALA A 124 -16.94 17.20 36.42
C ALA A 124 -17.00 18.66 35.92
N ASP A 125 -16.54 18.88 34.69
CA ASP A 125 -16.68 20.15 33.97
C ASP A 125 -17.20 19.87 32.57
N ASP A 126 -18.52 20.00 32.40
CA ASP A 126 -19.22 19.71 31.14
C ASP A 126 -18.69 20.53 29.98
N ALA A 127 -18.37 21.80 30.21
CA ALA A 127 -17.91 22.70 29.16
C ALA A 127 -16.52 22.30 28.64
N CYS A 128 -15.59 21.99 29.56
CA CYS A 128 -14.25 21.55 29.23
C CYS A 128 -14.28 20.16 28.56
N SER A 129 -15.07 19.21 29.09
CA SER A 129 -15.24 17.87 28.48
C SER A 129 -15.78 17.96 27.05
N ARG A 130 -16.82 18.79 26.80
CA ARG A 130 -17.36 19.01 25.45
C ARG A 130 -16.34 19.62 24.51
N GLN A 131 -15.58 20.61 24.97
CA GLN A 131 -14.53 21.22 24.16
C GLN A 131 -13.48 20.20 23.75
N PHE A 132 -12.98 19.39 24.70
CA PHE A 132 -11.99 18.34 24.43
C PHE A 132 -12.51 17.31 23.43
N PHE A 133 -13.70 16.72 23.69
CA PHE A 133 -14.24 15.69 22.80
C PHE A 133 -14.66 16.23 21.43
N ALA A 134 -15.08 17.49 21.32
CA ALA A 134 -15.34 18.12 20.02
C ALA A 134 -14.06 18.25 19.21
N GLU A 135 -12.95 18.63 19.84
CA GLU A 135 -11.69 18.85 19.16
C GLU A 135 -11.04 17.53 18.72
N VAL A 136 -10.88 16.56 19.63
CA VAL A 136 -10.22 15.28 19.27
C VAL A 136 -11.14 14.34 18.50
N GLY A 137 -12.42 14.30 18.84
CA GLY A 137 -13.40 13.39 18.26
C GLY A 137 -13.59 13.57 16.77
N ARG A 138 -13.50 14.81 16.26
CA ARG A 138 -13.62 15.06 14.81
C ARG A 138 -12.50 14.42 13.98
N TYR A 139 -11.30 14.27 14.53
CA TYR A 139 -10.20 13.59 13.87
C TYR A 139 -10.31 12.07 14.06
N LEU A 140 -10.66 11.63 15.28
CA LEU A 140 -10.82 10.20 15.57
C LEU A 140 -11.94 9.57 14.73
N TYR A 141 -13.10 10.22 14.65
CA TYR A 141 -14.24 9.74 13.86
C TYR A 141 -14.24 10.24 12.41
N ARG A 142 -13.25 11.10 12.04
CA ARG A 142 -13.11 11.68 10.71
C ARG A 142 -14.33 12.51 10.27
N ARG A 143 -15.15 12.90 11.23
CA ARG A 143 -16.31 13.78 11.16
C ARG A 143 -16.62 14.37 12.53
N PRO A 144 -17.37 15.44 12.65
CA PRO A 144 -17.89 15.86 13.96
C PRO A 144 -18.63 14.70 14.65
N LEU A 145 -18.51 14.60 15.99
CA LEU A 145 -19.37 13.72 16.75
C LEU A 145 -20.82 14.16 16.60
N SER A 146 -21.74 13.22 16.46
CA SER A 146 -23.17 13.50 16.60
C SER A 146 -23.48 13.95 18.03
N GLU A 147 -24.62 14.61 18.23
CA GLU A 147 -25.02 15.04 19.59
C GLU A 147 -25.13 13.87 20.55
N SER A 148 -25.62 12.71 20.09
CA SER A 148 -25.70 11.49 20.90
C SER A 148 -24.33 10.92 21.29
N GLU A 149 -23.36 10.95 20.35
CA GLU A 149 -21.98 10.50 20.62
C GLU A 149 -21.28 11.46 21.61
N MET A 150 -21.46 12.76 21.42
CA MET A 150 -20.95 13.79 22.31
C MET A 150 -21.52 13.63 23.72
N GLU A 151 -22.84 13.51 23.84
CA GLU A 151 -23.52 13.36 25.13
C GLU A 151 -23.06 12.09 25.85
N THR A 152 -22.89 10.98 25.12
CA THR A 152 -22.39 9.73 25.68
C THR A 152 -20.98 9.89 26.24
N ALA A 153 -20.07 10.52 25.49
CA ALA A 153 -18.68 10.73 25.92
C ALA A 153 -18.59 11.67 27.14
N VAL A 154 -19.34 12.77 27.11
CA VAL A 154 -19.35 13.77 28.18
C VAL A 154 -19.98 13.20 29.47
N SER A 155 -21.15 12.54 29.36
CA SER A 155 -21.81 11.94 30.52
C SER A 155 -20.93 10.88 31.18
N ALA A 156 -20.29 10.02 30.38
CA ALA A 156 -19.40 8.99 30.92
C ALA A 156 -18.16 9.60 31.59
N ALA A 157 -17.58 10.66 31.02
CA ALA A 157 -16.45 11.37 31.62
C ALA A 157 -16.85 12.05 32.93
N ASN A 158 -18.00 12.74 32.95
CA ASN A 158 -18.49 13.47 34.12
C ASN A 158 -18.82 12.51 35.27
N GLU A 159 -19.47 11.36 35.00
CA GLU A 159 -19.76 10.35 36.02
C GLU A 159 -18.49 9.82 36.69
N VAL A 160 -17.44 9.53 35.90
CA VAL A 160 -16.16 9.06 36.43
C VAL A 160 -15.42 10.17 37.19
N ALA A 161 -15.44 11.41 36.65
CA ALA A 161 -14.83 12.56 37.34
C ALA A 161 -15.42 12.79 38.75
N ASP A 162 -16.74 12.75 38.85
CA ASP A 162 -17.43 12.92 40.16
C ASP A 162 -17.28 11.69 41.08
N GLN A 163 -17.15 10.47 40.53
CA GLN A 163 -16.95 9.25 41.30
C GLN A 163 -15.56 9.18 41.94
N PHE A 164 -14.53 9.68 41.24
CA PHE A 164 -13.14 9.58 41.67
C PHE A 164 -12.57 10.91 42.19
N ASP A 165 -13.38 11.97 42.28
CA ASP A 165 -12.95 13.33 42.60
C ASP A 165 -11.76 13.79 41.71
N ASP A 166 -11.79 13.43 40.41
CA ASP A 166 -10.71 13.69 39.45
C ASP A 166 -11.26 13.93 38.03
N PHE A 167 -11.20 15.18 37.54
CA PHE A 167 -11.62 15.56 36.19
C PHE A 167 -10.86 14.80 35.09
N TYR A 168 -9.54 14.64 35.26
CA TYR A 168 -8.71 14.02 34.23
C TYR A 168 -8.91 12.49 34.15
N ALA A 169 -9.26 11.82 35.26
CA ALA A 169 -9.71 10.44 35.22
C ALA A 169 -11.02 10.30 34.40
N GLY A 170 -11.91 11.29 34.47
CA GLY A 170 -13.09 11.37 33.63
C GLY A 170 -12.73 11.50 32.15
N ILE A 171 -11.83 12.42 31.78
CA ILE A 171 -11.35 12.58 30.39
C ILE A 171 -10.67 11.31 29.88
N GLU A 172 -9.81 10.67 30.68
CA GLU A 172 -9.20 9.36 30.35
C GLU A 172 -10.25 8.32 29.98
N PHE A 173 -11.29 8.20 30.82
CA PHE A 173 -12.35 7.22 30.59
C PHE A 173 -13.16 7.51 29.31
N GLY A 174 -13.57 8.76 29.10
CA GLY A 174 -14.31 9.16 27.90
C GLY A 174 -13.50 8.99 26.62
N LEU A 175 -12.20 9.36 26.65
CA LEU A 175 -11.30 9.17 25.51
C LEU A 175 -11.06 7.68 25.22
N THR A 176 -10.86 6.86 26.26
CA THR A 176 -10.78 5.41 26.10
C THR A 176 -12.02 4.87 25.41
N GLY A 177 -13.20 5.36 25.77
CA GLY A 177 -14.47 5.03 25.14
C GLY A 177 -14.47 5.36 23.64
N LEU A 178 -14.04 6.56 23.24
CA LEU A 178 -13.97 6.95 21.84
C LEU A 178 -13.02 6.05 21.03
N LEU A 179 -11.85 5.72 21.58
CA LEU A 179 -10.80 4.94 20.91
C LEU A 179 -11.13 3.44 20.72
N VAL A 180 -12.22 2.94 21.30
CA VAL A 180 -12.66 1.53 21.11
C VAL A 180 -13.96 1.40 20.31
N THR A 181 -14.54 2.52 19.85
CA THR A 181 -15.77 2.48 19.06
C THR A 181 -15.52 2.00 17.63
N PRO A 182 -16.52 1.41 16.97
CA PRO A 182 -16.44 1.14 15.54
C PRO A 182 -16.16 2.40 14.71
N SER A 183 -16.70 3.56 15.10
CA SER A 183 -16.47 4.84 14.42
C SER A 183 -14.99 5.25 14.39
N PHE A 184 -14.17 4.81 15.36
CA PHE A 184 -12.73 4.99 15.32
C PHE A 184 -12.01 3.81 14.67
N LEU A 185 -12.31 2.57 15.08
CA LEU A 185 -11.56 1.38 14.68
C LEU A 185 -11.74 0.99 13.21
N PHE A 186 -12.77 1.53 12.53
CA PHE A 186 -13.06 1.23 11.14
C PHE A 186 -13.15 2.51 10.29
N ILE A 187 -12.68 2.42 9.05
CA ILE A 187 -13.00 3.38 8.00
C ILE A 187 -14.36 2.94 7.46
N ILE A 188 -15.38 3.78 7.65
CA ILE A 188 -16.77 3.47 7.33
C ILE A 188 -17.19 4.27 6.09
N ASP A 189 -17.72 3.58 5.09
CA ASP A 189 -18.30 4.18 3.90
C ASP A 189 -19.73 4.69 4.21
N GLU A 190 -19.84 5.78 4.95
CA GLU A 190 -21.14 6.41 5.20
C GLU A 190 -21.74 6.95 3.90
N THR A 191 -23.02 6.66 3.65
CA THR A 191 -23.72 7.06 2.43
C THR A 191 -24.89 7.98 2.71
N GLU A 192 -25.24 8.77 1.69
CA GLU A 192 -26.44 9.61 1.66
C GLU A 192 -27.18 9.42 0.34
N ALA A 193 -28.47 9.85 0.31
CA ALA A 193 -29.28 9.76 -0.90
C ALA A 193 -28.76 10.72 -1.97
N ASP A 194 -28.67 10.24 -3.22
CA ASP A 194 -28.30 11.04 -4.38
C ASP A 194 -29.12 10.62 -5.61
N SER A 195 -30.05 11.48 -5.99
CA SER A 195 -30.92 11.24 -7.15
C SER A 195 -30.19 11.34 -8.50
N SER A 196 -28.98 11.89 -8.55
CA SER A 196 -28.14 11.95 -9.74
C SER A 196 -27.34 10.66 -9.98
N SER A 197 -27.09 9.89 -8.93
CA SER A 197 -26.40 8.61 -9.01
C SER A 197 -27.33 7.51 -9.53
N SER A 198 -26.79 6.62 -10.38
CA SER A 198 -27.51 5.44 -10.89
C SER A 198 -27.96 4.47 -9.79
N SER A 199 -27.22 4.43 -8.68
CA SER A 199 -27.55 3.62 -7.49
C SER A 199 -28.53 4.30 -6.54
N GLY A 200 -28.80 5.61 -6.69
CA GLY A 200 -29.54 6.44 -5.75
C GLY A 200 -28.77 6.78 -4.47
N LEU A 201 -27.48 6.43 -4.39
CA LEU A 201 -26.60 6.65 -3.25
C LEU A 201 -25.29 7.32 -3.69
N ARG A 202 -24.70 8.08 -2.78
CA ARG A 202 -23.31 8.53 -2.84
C ARG A 202 -22.66 8.44 -1.46
N LEU A 203 -21.34 8.45 -1.41
CA LEU A 203 -20.60 8.65 -0.15
C LEU A 203 -20.83 10.04 0.41
N THR A 204 -20.93 10.17 1.73
CA THR A 204 -20.90 11.49 2.38
C THR A 204 -19.57 12.19 2.12
N GLY A 205 -19.53 13.52 2.25
CA GLY A 205 -18.28 14.28 2.12
C GLY A 205 -17.20 13.80 3.10
N TYR A 206 -17.58 13.39 4.30
CA TYR A 206 -16.64 12.88 5.30
C TYR A 206 -16.11 11.47 4.96
N ALA A 207 -16.94 10.59 4.39
CA ALA A 207 -16.48 9.29 3.90
C ALA A 207 -15.49 9.46 2.73
N LYS A 208 -15.75 10.39 1.80
CA LYS A 208 -14.79 10.74 0.74
C LYS A 208 -13.47 11.27 1.31
N ALA A 209 -13.53 12.16 2.32
CA ALA A 209 -12.35 12.68 3.01
C ALA A 209 -11.52 11.55 3.65
N ALA A 210 -12.17 10.61 4.31
CA ALA A 210 -11.52 9.45 4.91
C ALA A 210 -10.84 8.58 3.84
N ARG A 211 -11.54 8.22 2.75
CA ARG A 211 -10.91 7.45 1.65
C ARG A 211 -9.67 8.14 1.10
N LEU A 212 -9.74 9.45 0.82
CA LEU A 212 -8.61 10.24 0.34
C LEU A 212 -7.43 10.23 1.30
N SER A 213 -7.67 10.51 2.58
CA SER A 213 -6.61 10.66 3.56
C SER A 213 -5.90 9.33 3.85
N PHE A 214 -6.64 8.23 3.93
CA PHE A 214 -6.03 6.93 4.13
C PHE A 214 -5.30 6.41 2.89
N LEU A 215 -5.74 6.75 1.68
CA LEU A 215 -5.00 6.44 0.46
C LEU A 215 -3.69 7.23 0.38
N LEU A 216 -3.77 8.56 0.48
CA LEU A 216 -2.64 9.44 0.17
C LEU A 216 -1.70 9.66 1.35
N TRP A 217 -2.19 9.59 2.60
CA TRP A 217 -1.42 9.90 3.81
C TRP A 217 -1.40 8.80 4.85
N ASN A 218 -2.16 7.72 4.63
CA ASN A 218 -2.28 6.59 5.57
C ASN A 218 -2.69 7.03 7.00
N SER A 219 -3.54 8.05 7.10
CA SER A 219 -4.03 8.60 8.37
C SER A 219 -5.37 9.30 8.22
N ALA A 220 -5.91 9.83 9.32
CA ALA A 220 -7.13 10.61 9.34
C ALA A 220 -7.02 11.91 8.52
N PRO A 221 -8.17 12.46 8.05
CA PRO A 221 -8.22 13.76 7.37
C PRO A 221 -7.69 14.89 8.25
N ASP A 222 -6.97 15.83 7.65
CA ASP A 222 -6.62 17.08 8.31
C ASP A 222 -7.81 18.07 8.38
N ASP A 223 -7.62 19.16 9.10
CA ASP A 223 -8.64 20.19 9.29
C ASP A 223 -9.12 20.80 7.96
N MET A 224 -8.23 20.96 6.97
CA MET A 224 -8.61 21.51 5.66
C MET A 224 -9.52 20.54 4.89
N LEU A 225 -9.22 19.24 4.93
CA LEU A 225 -10.02 18.22 4.26
C LEU A 225 -11.37 18.03 4.95
N LEU A 226 -11.41 18.06 6.31
CA LEU A 226 -12.67 18.03 7.06
C LEU A 226 -13.56 19.26 6.79
N LYS A 227 -12.97 20.47 6.65
CA LYS A 227 -13.71 21.68 6.26
C LYS A 227 -14.25 21.58 4.84
N ALA A 228 -13.48 21.04 3.90
CA ALA A 228 -13.96 20.83 2.52
C ALA A 228 -15.12 19.82 2.49
N ALA A 229 -15.05 18.76 3.31
CA ALA A 229 -16.15 17.80 3.46
C ALA A 229 -17.42 18.47 4.02
N ALA A 230 -17.28 19.27 5.09
CA ALA A 230 -18.39 20.01 5.72
C ALA A 230 -19.05 21.02 4.76
N ALA A 231 -18.25 21.66 3.90
CA ALA A 231 -18.74 22.63 2.92
C ALA A 231 -19.42 21.98 1.69
N GLY A 232 -19.36 20.63 1.56
CA GLY A 232 -19.85 19.93 0.38
C GLY A 232 -18.92 20.01 -0.84
N ASP A 233 -17.72 20.58 -0.70
CA ASP A 233 -16.74 20.71 -1.78
C ASP A 233 -16.37 19.35 -2.40
N LEU A 234 -16.30 18.29 -1.58
CA LEU A 234 -15.95 16.94 -2.02
C LEU A 234 -17.06 16.25 -2.84
N HIS A 235 -18.20 16.91 -3.06
CA HIS A 235 -19.22 16.47 -4.01
C HIS A 235 -19.05 17.07 -5.40
N THR A 236 -18.00 17.85 -5.62
CA THR A 236 -17.67 18.47 -6.91
C THR A 236 -16.29 18.02 -7.37
N ASP A 237 -16.12 17.76 -8.67
CA ASP A 237 -14.84 17.37 -9.27
C ASP A 237 -13.72 18.36 -8.92
N LYS A 238 -13.99 19.66 -9.09
CA LYS A 238 -13.04 20.73 -8.75
C LYS A 238 -12.65 20.77 -7.28
N GLY A 239 -13.55 20.39 -6.39
CA GLY A 239 -13.26 20.32 -4.95
C GLY A 239 -12.38 19.13 -4.63
N VAL A 240 -12.67 17.96 -5.23
CA VAL A 240 -11.85 16.75 -5.11
C VAL A 240 -10.46 17.01 -5.70
N GLU A 241 -10.37 17.47 -6.96
CA GLU A 241 -9.09 17.80 -7.62
C GLU A 241 -8.21 18.74 -6.79
N ARG A 242 -8.78 19.81 -6.26
CA ARG A 242 -8.06 20.78 -5.41
C ARG A 242 -7.48 20.13 -4.16
N GLN A 243 -8.22 19.24 -3.49
CA GLN A 243 -7.72 18.56 -2.30
C GLN A 243 -6.70 17.49 -2.65
N VAL A 244 -6.94 16.70 -3.69
CA VAL A 244 -5.99 15.68 -4.18
C VAL A 244 -4.66 16.32 -4.55
N GLU A 245 -4.67 17.42 -5.32
CA GLU A 245 -3.44 18.11 -5.72
C GLU A 245 -2.66 18.63 -4.50
N ARG A 246 -3.35 19.26 -3.54
CA ARG A 246 -2.74 19.69 -2.27
C ARG A 246 -2.13 18.52 -1.51
N MET A 247 -2.81 17.37 -1.47
CA MET A 247 -2.39 16.21 -0.70
C MET A 247 -1.19 15.51 -1.35
N ILE A 248 -1.14 15.44 -2.68
CA ILE A 248 -0.01 14.88 -3.44
C ILE A 248 1.25 15.74 -3.28
N GLN A 249 1.10 17.06 -3.17
CA GLN A 249 2.23 17.97 -2.92
C GLN A 249 2.71 17.99 -1.47
N SER A 250 2.00 17.35 -0.56
CA SER A 250 2.36 17.28 0.86
C SER A 250 3.50 16.30 1.10
N HIS A 251 4.36 16.59 2.09
CA HIS A 251 5.36 15.64 2.59
C HIS A 251 4.74 14.36 3.16
N LEU A 252 3.46 14.39 3.54
CA LEU A 252 2.73 13.21 4.04
C LEU A 252 2.45 12.18 2.94
N LEU A 253 2.56 12.54 1.65
CA LEU A 253 2.45 11.57 0.55
C LEU A 253 3.45 10.42 0.70
N ALA A 254 4.67 10.72 1.13
CA ALA A 254 5.69 9.71 1.39
C ALA A 254 5.21 8.63 2.38
N ARG A 255 4.42 9.00 3.40
CA ARG A 255 3.85 8.06 4.38
C ARG A 255 2.82 7.12 3.73
N GLY A 256 1.94 7.66 2.88
CA GLY A 256 0.96 6.85 2.13
C GLY A 256 1.63 5.87 1.16
N VAL A 257 2.62 6.35 0.40
CA VAL A 257 3.39 5.52 -0.53
C VAL A 257 4.17 4.42 0.21
N ARG A 258 4.80 4.74 1.34
CA ARG A 258 5.48 3.73 2.19
C ARG A 258 4.50 2.64 2.64
N ALA A 259 3.34 3.02 3.14
CA ALA A 259 2.33 2.07 3.63
C ALA A 259 1.83 1.14 2.52
N PHE A 260 1.59 1.67 1.32
CA PHE A 260 1.23 0.84 0.16
C PHE A 260 2.34 -0.17 -0.18
N PHE A 261 3.60 0.28 -0.33
CA PHE A 261 4.69 -0.64 -0.69
C PHE A 261 5.08 -1.60 0.43
N GLU A 262 4.88 -1.23 1.70
CA GLU A 262 5.04 -2.15 2.82
C GLU A 262 4.04 -3.31 2.73
N ASP A 263 2.78 -3.01 2.42
CA ASP A 263 1.73 -4.02 2.18
C ASP A 263 2.00 -4.80 0.90
N PHE A 264 2.26 -4.13 -0.22
CA PHE A 264 2.45 -4.72 -1.55
C PHE A 264 3.63 -5.70 -1.63
N LEU A 265 4.74 -5.40 -0.94
CA LEU A 265 5.97 -6.21 -0.96
C LEU A 265 6.09 -7.18 0.21
N ASP A 266 5.03 -7.40 0.99
CA ASP A 266 5.05 -8.33 2.15
C ASP A 266 6.08 -7.95 3.23
N LEU A 267 6.38 -6.66 3.42
CA LEU A 267 7.51 -6.25 4.28
C LEU A 267 7.25 -6.45 5.78
N GLU A 268 6.02 -6.71 6.21
CA GLU A 268 5.71 -7.10 7.59
C GLU A 268 6.36 -8.44 7.98
N LYS A 269 6.70 -9.28 7.01
CA LYS A 269 7.44 -10.54 7.26
C LYS A 269 8.81 -10.30 7.90
N PHE A 270 9.37 -9.08 7.81
CA PHE A 270 10.59 -8.73 8.53
C PHE A 270 10.44 -8.82 10.05
N GLU A 271 9.23 -8.67 10.60
CA GLU A 271 8.98 -8.81 12.05
C GLU A 271 9.28 -10.23 12.58
N THR A 272 9.16 -11.23 11.72
CA THR A 272 9.37 -12.66 12.06
C THR A 272 10.48 -13.30 11.26
N LEU A 273 11.21 -12.52 10.46
CA LEU A 273 12.29 -13.05 9.61
C LEU A 273 13.50 -13.45 10.45
N GLU A 274 13.78 -14.73 10.49
CA GLU A 274 14.93 -15.29 11.17
C GLU A 274 15.97 -15.82 10.18
N LYS A 275 17.25 -15.64 10.51
CA LYS A 275 18.39 -16.22 9.79
C LYS A 275 19.28 -16.97 10.76
N ASP A 276 19.91 -18.05 10.26
CA ASP A 276 20.88 -18.82 11.02
C ASP A 276 22.10 -17.93 11.30
N THR A 277 22.32 -17.59 12.57
CA THR A 277 23.40 -16.69 13.00
C THR A 277 24.80 -17.31 12.91
N ILE A 278 24.88 -18.65 12.81
CA ILE A 278 26.15 -19.36 12.57
C ILE A 278 26.56 -19.19 11.10
N ILE A 279 25.59 -19.32 10.19
CA ILE A 279 25.84 -19.16 8.74
C ILE A 279 25.94 -17.69 8.37
N TYR A 280 25.10 -16.84 8.97
CA TYR A 280 24.99 -15.41 8.65
C TYR A 280 25.24 -14.52 9.88
N PRO A 281 26.47 -14.48 10.43
CA PRO A 281 26.78 -13.72 11.65
C PRO A 281 26.61 -12.20 11.47
N ALA A 282 26.58 -11.70 10.25
CA ALA A 282 26.32 -10.30 9.95
C ALA A 282 24.83 -9.92 9.96
N TYR A 283 23.92 -10.90 9.98
CA TYR A 283 22.49 -10.67 10.05
C TYR A 283 22.09 -10.46 11.51
N THR A 284 21.60 -9.27 11.80
CA THR A 284 21.08 -8.86 13.11
C THR A 284 19.69 -8.28 12.94
N ILE A 285 18.95 -8.11 14.03
CA ILE A 285 17.65 -7.41 13.99
C ILE A 285 17.79 -5.98 13.44
N ASN A 286 18.88 -5.29 13.75
CA ASN A 286 19.16 -3.97 13.20
C ASN A 286 19.41 -4.04 11.69
N ALA A 287 20.12 -5.05 11.19
CA ALA A 287 20.34 -5.24 9.76
C ALA A 287 19.01 -5.56 9.04
N ALA A 288 18.10 -6.34 9.65
CA ALA A 288 16.78 -6.60 9.12
C ALA A 288 15.94 -5.31 9.02
N ASN A 289 15.93 -4.51 10.08
CA ASN A 289 15.25 -3.21 10.08
C ASN A 289 15.84 -2.26 9.03
N SER A 290 17.17 -2.21 8.91
CA SER A 290 17.85 -1.41 7.88
C SER A 290 17.50 -1.90 6.47
N ALA A 291 17.38 -3.19 6.25
CA ALA A 291 17.02 -3.75 4.94
C ALA A 291 15.58 -3.38 4.51
N LYS A 292 14.62 -3.44 5.44
CA LYS A 292 13.26 -2.95 5.22
C LYS A 292 13.25 -1.46 4.90
N GLU A 293 13.92 -0.68 5.74
CA GLU A 293 13.99 0.78 5.60
C GLU A 293 14.70 1.22 4.31
N GLN A 294 15.74 0.51 3.87
CA GLN A 294 16.42 0.75 2.58
C GLN A 294 15.44 0.66 1.41
N LEU A 295 14.66 -0.44 1.33
CA LEU A 295 13.67 -0.63 0.27
C LEU A 295 12.71 0.54 0.22
N LEU A 296 12.11 0.89 1.36
CA LEU A 296 11.11 1.96 1.44
C LEU A 296 11.71 3.33 1.13
N ARG A 297 12.93 3.64 1.58
CA ARG A 297 13.62 4.89 1.23
C ARG A 297 13.91 4.97 -0.27
N THR A 298 14.42 3.88 -0.86
CA THR A 298 14.70 3.82 -2.29
C THR A 298 13.43 4.03 -3.11
N ILE A 299 12.32 3.37 -2.73
CA ILE A 299 11.03 3.49 -3.41
C ILE A 299 10.48 4.93 -3.32
N VAL A 300 10.44 5.49 -2.11
CA VAL A 300 9.91 6.85 -1.90
C VAL A 300 10.77 7.89 -2.61
N ASP A 301 12.08 7.78 -2.52
CA ASP A 301 12.97 8.73 -3.19
C ASP A 301 12.78 8.68 -4.71
N HIS A 302 12.73 7.47 -5.28
CA HIS A 302 12.54 7.27 -6.71
C HIS A 302 11.17 7.77 -7.20
N THR A 303 10.08 7.35 -6.54
CA THR A 303 8.70 7.57 -7.04
C THR A 303 8.06 8.87 -6.54
N VAL A 304 8.50 9.40 -5.38
CA VAL A 304 7.91 10.61 -4.79
C VAL A 304 8.84 11.80 -4.92
N ASN A 305 10.11 11.70 -4.49
CA ASN A 305 11.00 12.86 -4.48
C ASN A 305 11.50 13.20 -5.88
N GLN A 306 11.93 12.18 -6.65
CA GLN A 306 12.42 12.34 -8.03
C GLN A 306 11.30 12.29 -9.07
N ASP A 307 10.14 11.71 -8.74
CA ASP A 307 9.03 11.43 -9.65
C ASP A 307 9.49 10.68 -10.92
N ALA A 308 10.43 9.75 -10.73
CA ALA A 308 10.99 8.94 -11.79
C ALA A 308 10.03 7.82 -12.22
N PRO A 309 10.11 7.35 -13.47
CA PRO A 309 9.28 6.26 -13.98
C PRO A 309 9.34 5.00 -13.10
N TYR A 310 8.18 4.45 -12.72
CA TYR A 310 8.13 3.28 -11.84
C TYR A 310 8.98 2.09 -12.33
N PRO A 311 8.99 1.71 -13.62
CA PRO A 311 9.82 0.59 -14.06
C PRO A 311 11.32 0.77 -13.84
N GLU A 312 11.82 2.02 -13.82
CA GLU A 312 13.24 2.30 -13.56
C GLU A 312 13.70 1.91 -12.17
N ILE A 313 12.77 1.67 -11.22
CA ILE A 313 13.09 1.21 -9.86
C ILE A 313 13.80 -0.16 -9.87
N PHE A 314 13.63 -0.95 -10.92
CA PHE A 314 14.28 -2.24 -11.09
C PHE A 314 15.73 -2.12 -11.58
N THR A 315 16.07 -1.01 -12.23
CA THR A 315 17.40 -0.81 -12.84
C THR A 315 18.22 0.31 -12.18
N THR A 316 17.61 1.10 -11.28
CA THR A 316 18.34 2.18 -10.60
C THR A 316 19.51 1.66 -9.79
N ARG A 317 20.63 2.41 -9.81
CA ARG A 317 21.79 2.14 -8.95
C ARG A 317 21.76 2.95 -7.66
N SER A 318 20.88 3.96 -7.61
CA SER A 318 20.72 4.83 -6.45
C SER A 318 19.94 4.15 -5.34
N THR A 319 20.41 4.28 -4.10
CA THR A 319 19.79 3.72 -2.90
C THR A 319 20.23 4.49 -1.66
N PHE A 320 19.86 3.99 -0.50
CA PHE A 320 20.32 4.49 0.80
C PHE A 320 20.97 3.37 1.59
N ILE A 321 22.04 3.69 2.30
CA ILE A 321 22.73 2.74 3.18
C ILE A 321 23.00 3.36 4.55
N ASP A 322 23.13 2.47 5.53
CA ASP A 322 23.64 2.76 6.85
C ASP A 322 24.81 1.83 7.18
N ALA A 323 25.34 1.92 8.39
CA ALA A 323 26.47 1.09 8.82
C ALA A 323 26.17 -0.43 8.81
N GLN A 324 24.91 -0.84 8.98
CA GLN A 324 24.53 -2.25 8.94
C GLN A 324 24.60 -2.79 7.51
N LEU A 325 24.02 -2.07 6.57
CA LEU A 325 24.03 -2.42 5.15
C LEU A 325 25.41 -2.32 4.52
N GLY A 326 26.21 -1.33 4.93
CA GLY A 326 27.60 -1.20 4.49
C GLY A 326 28.42 -2.46 4.79
N ARG A 327 28.20 -3.10 5.94
CA ARG A 327 28.83 -4.40 6.28
C ARG A 327 28.35 -5.55 5.40
N ILE A 328 27.06 -5.60 5.09
CA ILE A 328 26.47 -6.65 4.23
C ILE A 328 26.95 -6.50 2.79
N TYR A 329 26.92 -5.28 2.26
CA TYR A 329 27.34 -4.99 0.89
C TYR A 329 28.85 -4.89 0.72
N ARG A 330 29.60 -4.80 1.84
CA ARG A 330 31.06 -4.61 1.89
C ARG A 330 31.49 -3.31 1.21
N VAL A 331 30.72 -2.26 1.43
CA VAL A 331 30.98 -0.92 0.92
C VAL A 331 31.29 0.04 2.07
N PRO A 332 32.11 1.08 1.84
CA PRO A 332 32.41 2.07 2.87
C PRO A 332 31.17 2.91 3.17
N VAL A 333 30.99 3.25 4.45
CA VAL A 333 29.94 4.16 4.94
C VAL A 333 30.61 5.33 5.63
N THR A 334 30.18 6.54 5.28
CA THR A 334 30.77 7.78 5.80
C THR A 334 30.17 8.20 7.13
N ARG A 335 28.96 7.68 7.45
CA ARG A 335 28.23 7.94 8.70
C ARG A 335 28.18 6.71 9.60
N PRO A 336 29.25 6.37 10.30
CA PRO A 336 29.32 5.18 11.16
C PRO A 336 28.45 5.29 12.42
N ASP A 337 27.93 6.47 12.75
CA ASP A 337 27.03 6.79 13.87
C ASP A 337 25.58 6.25 13.72
N GLY A 338 25.30 5.50 12.64
CA GLY A 338 24.00 4.92 12.35
C GLY A 338 23.09 5.79 11.48
N GLY A 339 23.59 6.93 11.00
CA GLY A 339 22.86 7.79 10.05
C GLY A 339 22.76 7.15 8.65
N TRP A 340 21.72 7.52 7.93
CA TRP A 340 21.50 7.13 6.54
C TRP A 340 22.28 8.05 5.59
N GLU A 341 22.84 7.48 4.53
CA GLU A 341 23.42 8.24 3.44
C GLU A 341 22.93 7.73 2.09
N ALA A 342 22.78 8.65 1.13
CA ALA A 342 22.52 8.28 -0.26
C ALA A 342 23.76 7.56 -0.81
N TYR A 343 23.56 6.49 -1.54
CA TYR A 343 24.62 5.67 -2.12
C TYR A 343 24.26 5.29 -3.55
N GLU A 344 25.23 5.35 -4.44
CA GLU A 344 25.09 4.87 -5.80
C GLU A 344 26.05 3.71 -6.05
N PHE A 345 25.51 2.53 -6.39
CA PHE A 345 26.35 1.40 -6.77
C PHE A 345 27.14 1.73 -8.05
N PRO A 346 28.43 1.36 -8.13
CA PRO A 346 29.24 1.53 -9.33
C PRO A 346 28.57 0.91 -10.56
N GLU A 347 28.89 1.42 -11.74
CA GLU A 347 28.30 0.92 -13.00
C GLU A 347 28.64 -0.55 -13.26
N ASP A 348 29.83 -0.98 -12.86
CA ASP A 348 30.32 -2.35 -12.95
C ASP A 348 29.91 -3.25 -11.76
N ASP A 349 29.20 -2.71 -10.74
CA ASP A 349 28.64 -3.53 -9.66
C ASP A 349 27.56 -4.48 -10.21
N VAL A 350 27.40 -5.61 -9.55
CA VAL A 350 26.40 -6.64 -9.91
C VAL A 350 24.99 -6.26 -9.46
N ARG A 351 24.86 -5.20 -8.65
CA ARG A 351 23.57 -4.76 -8.09
C ARG A 351 22.93 -3.69 -8.94
N ALA A 352 21.63 -3.84 -9.15
CA ALA A 352 20.75 -2.81 -9.70
C ALA A 352 19.33 -3.04 -9.19
N GLY A 353 18.64 -1.93 -8.91
CA GLY A 353 17.24 -1.93 -8.49
C GLY A 353 16.96 -2.59 -7.14
N ILE A 354 15.70 -2.54 -6.77
CA ILE A 354 15.23 -3.04 -5.46
C ILE A 354 15.37 -4.56 -5.31
N LEU A 355 15.38 -5.33 -6.41
CA LEU A 355 15.45 -6.79 -6.36
C LEU A 355 16.82 -7.33 -5.94
N THR A 356 17.88 -6.52 -6.06
CA THR A 356 19.23 -6.88 -5.60
C THR A 356 19.58 -6.29 -4.24
N GLN A 357 18.64 -5.59 -3.61
CA GLN A 357 18.79 -5.09 -2.24
C GLN A 357 18.61 -6.22 -1.23
N MET A 358 19.29 -6.09 -0.08
CA MET A 358 19.20 -7.05 1.02
C MET A 358 17.75 -7.36 1.40
N GLY A 359 16.88 -6.33 1.38
CA GLY A 359 15.50 -6.46 1.76
C GLY A 359 14.78 -7.55 0.97
N PHE A 360 14.75 -7.45 -0.35
CA PHE A 360 14.13 -8.47 -1.21
C PHE A 360 14.84 -9.82 -1.09
N LEU A 361 16.16 -9.83 -1.19
CA LEU A 361 16.95 -11.07 -1.22
C LEU A 361 16.86 -11.89 0.07
N SER A 362 16.82 -11.22 1.23
CA SER A 362 16.72 -11.92 2.52
C SER A 362 15.30 -12.35 2.85
N LEU A 363 14.30 -11.53 2.50
CA LEU A 363 12.91 -11.83 2.78
C LEU A 363 12.46 -13.13 2.09
N PHE A 364 12.90 -13.33 0.85
CA PHE A 364 12.55 -14.51 0.05
C PHE A 364 13.68 -15.54 -0.01
N SER A 365 14.19 -15.91 1.18
CA SER A 365 15.19 -16.97 1.32
C SER A 365 14.99 -17.75 2.62
N HIS A 366 15.56 -18.95 2.68
CA HIS A 366 15.52 -19.78 3.89
C HIS A 366 16.43 -19.24 5.00
N PRO A 367 16.25 -19.66 6.27
CA PRO A 367 17.13 -19.26 7.36
C PRO A 367 18.62 -19.50 7.10
N GLY A 368 19.00 -20.62 6.49
CA GLY A 368 20.40 -21.00 6.27
C GLY A 368 20.91 -20.90 4.83
N ARG A 369 20.08 -20.50 3.87
CA ARG A 369 20.47 -20.48 2.45
C ARG A 369 19.60 -19.56 1.60
N SER A 370 20.06 -19.22 0.39
CA SER A 370 19.25 -18.61 -0.67
C SER A 370 18.13 -19.55 -1.14
N SER A 371 17.16 -19.00 -1.85
CA SER A 371 16.09 -19.79 -2.47
C SER A 371 15.68 -19.19 -3.81
N ALA A 372 16.09 -19.81 -4.90
CA ALA A 372 15.64 -19.43 -6.23
C ALA A 372 14.11 -19.54 -6.35
N THR A 373 13.52 -20.61 -5.85
CA THR A 373 12.06 -20.82 -5.90
C THR A 373 11.28 -19.73 -5.18
N LEU A 374 11.67 -19.35 -3.94
CA LEU A 374 10.96 -18.30 -3.20
C LEU A 374 11.15 -16.92 -3.83
N ARG A 375 12.36 -16.58 -4.30
CA ARG A 375 12.63 -15.32 -5.00
C ARG A 375 11.87 -15.23 -6.31
N GLY A 376 11.87 -16.32 -7.11
CA GLY A 376 11.10 -16.38 -8.35
C GLY A 376 9.59 -16.33 -8.13
N LYS A 377 9.08 -17.00 -7.07
CA LYS A 377 7.67 -16.92 -6.67
C LYS A 377 7.30 -15.49 -6.30
N ALA A 378 8.14 -14.82 -5.51
CA ALA A 378 7.89 -13.42 -5.12
C ALA A 378 7.84 -12.49 -6.33
N VAL A 379 8.74 -12.62 -7.30
CA VAL A 379 8.67 -11.86 -8.55
C VAL A 379 7.35 -12.12 -9.28
N ARG A 380 6.95 -13.39 -9.44
CA ARG A 380 5.70 -13.74 -10.13
C ARG A 380 4.47 -13.18 -9.43
N GLU A 381 4.33 -13.43 -8.15
CA GLU A 381 3.10 -13.13 -7.42
C GLU A 381 2.99 -11.65 -7.03
N LEU A 382 4.08 -11.05 -6.53
CA LEU A 382 4.02 -9.66 -6.06
C LEU A 382 4.19 -8.63 -7.19
N LEU A 383 5.10 -8.89 -8.15
CA LEU A 383 5.49 -7.86 -9.11
C LEU A 383 4.89 -8.05 -10.51
N LEU A 384 4.46 -9.27 -10.82
CA LEU A 384 3.82 -9.60 -12.10
C LEU A 384 2.33 -9.97 -11.94
N CYS A 385 1.81 -10.04 -10.72
CA CYS A 385 0.43 -10.47 -10.40
C CYS A 385 0.06 -11.84 -11.01
N GLN A 386 1.03 -12.73 -11.14
CA GLN A 386 0.87 -14.06 -11.73
C GLN A 386 0.88 -15.11 -10.63
N LYS A 387 -0.28 -15.69 -10.35
CA LYS A 387 -0.41 -16.69 -9.30
C LYS A 387 0.38 -17.97 -9.61
N VAL A 388 1.22 -18.37 -8.69
CA VAL A 388 1.93 -19.66 -8.72
C VAL A 388 1.09 -20.67 -7.93
N PRO A 389 0.80 -21.85 -8.50
CA PRO A 389 0.08 -22.90 -7.78
C PRO A 389 0.80 -23.30 -6.48
N ASP A 390 0.05 -23.59 -5.43
CA ASP A 390 0.64 -24.11 -4.20
C ASP A 390 1.18 -25.53 -4.42
N PRO A 391 2.28 -25.91 -3.72
CA PRO A 391 2.81 -27.24 -3.79
C PRO A 391 1.79 -28.26 -3.28
N PRO A 392 1.77 -29.50 -3.82
CA PRO A 392 0.97 -30.58 -3.25
C PRO A 392 1.31 -30.81 -1.77
N GLY A 393 0.31 -31.16 -0.96
CA GLY A 393 0.48 -31.29 0.50
C GLY A 393 1.36 -32.45 0.97
N ASP A 394 1.75 -33.36 0.05
CA ASP A 394 2.56 -34.56 0.30
C ASP A 394 4.00 -34.45 -0.23
N VAL A 395 4.47 -33.23 -0.52
CA VAL A 395 5.87 -33.05 -1.01
C VAL A 395 6.87 -33.32 0.10
N ASP A 396 7.76 -34.28 -0.13
CA ASP A 396 8.89 -34.54 0.74
C ASP A 396 10.08 -33.62 0.39
N PHE A 397 10.38 -32.67 1.27
CA PHE A 397 11.50 -31.76 1.13
C PHE A 397 12.83 -32.29 1.70
N SER A 398 12.87 -33.53 2.27
CA SER A 398 14.06 -34.09 2.92
C SER A 398 15.22 -34.23 1.96
N LEU A 399 14.95 -34.71 0.74
CA LEU A 399 15.97 -34.88 -0.32
C LEU A 399 16.60 -33.56 -0.77
N PHE A 400 15.84 -32.46 -0.69
CA PHE A 400 16.34 -31.14 -1.05
C PHE A 400 17.28 -30.56 0.02
N ASN A 401 17.12 -31.01 1.25
CA ASN A 401 17.89 -30.57 2.41
C ASN A 401 19.07 -31.48 2.76
N ASP A 402 19.32 -32.55 1.97
CA ASP A 402 20.39 -33.48 2.21
C ASP A 402 21.76 -32.79 2.00
N PRO A 403 22.58 -32.60 3.05
CA PRO A 403 23.90 -31.98 2.94
C PRO A 403 24.90 -32.83 2.16
N ASP A 404 24.66 -34.16 2.05
CA ASP A 404 25.50 -35.12 1.35
C ASP A 404 25.08 -35.34 -0.12
N ALA A 405 24.06 -34.60 -0.59
CA ALA A 405 23.61 -34.66 -1.98
C ALA A 405 24.77 -34.30 -2.94
N PRO A 406 24.91 -34.99 -4.08
CA PRO A 406 25.98 -34.70 -5.05
C PRO A 406 25.85 -33.34 -5.73
N SER A 407 24.68 -32.72 -5.65
CA SER A 407 24.35 -31.42 -6.27
C SER A 407 24.91 -30.25 -5.46
N ARG A 408 25.91 -29.55 -6.00
CA ARG A 408 26.64 -28.50 -5.30
C ARG A 408 25.97 -27.13 -5.42
N THR A 409 25.28 -26.86 -6.53
CA THR A 409 24.63 -25.57 -6.78
C THR A 409 23.10 -25.65 -6.66
N ALA A 410 22.45 -24.53 -6.40
CA ALA A 410 20.98 -24.46 -6.40
C ALA A 410 20.41 -24.94 -7.75
N ARG A 411 21.01 -24.59 -8.88
CA ARG A 411 20.61 -25.04 -10.21
C ARG A 411 20.63 -26.57 -10.34
N GLU A 412 21.71 -27.22 -9.90
CA GLU A 412 21.80 -28.67 -9.95
C GLU A 412 20.70 -29.35 -9.11
N ARG A 413 20.47 -28.86 -7.89
CA ARG A 413 19.40 -29.36 -7.01
C ARG A 413 18.01 -29.19 -7.62
N LEU A 414 17.71 -28.00 -8.14
CA LEU A 414 16.42 -27.70 -8.76
C LEU A 414 16.18 -28.47 -10.06
N THR A 415 17.23 -28.68 -10.88
CA THR A 415 17.14 -29.50 -12.09
C THR A 415 16.76 -30.94 -11.75
N ALA A 416 17.37 -31.54 -10.74
CA ALA A 416 17.02 -32.87 -10.28
C ALA A 416 15.56 -32.94 -9.78
N HIS A 417 15.11 -31.91 -9.05
CA HIS A 417 13.76 -31.85 -8.49
C HIS A 417 12.68 -31.60 -9.56
N SER A 418 12.96 -30.75 -10.53
CA SER A 418 12.03 -30.38 -11.61
C SER A 418 11.71 -31.53 -12.57
N THR A 419 12.41 -32.67 -12.49
CA THR A 419 12.09 -33.90 -13.25
C THR A 419 10.86 -34.62 -12.70
N VAL A 420 10.45 -34.33 -11.45
CA VAL A 420 9.27 -34.93 -10.83
C VAL A 420 8.01 -34.22 -11.34
N PRO A 421 7.05 -34.90 -11.99
CA PRO A 421 5.91 -34.25 -12.65
C PRO A 421 5.05 -33.36 -11.72
N SER A 422 4.86 -33.76 -10.46
CA SER A 422 4.10 -33.00 -9.44
C SER A 422 4.79 -31.69 -9.05
N CYS A 423 6.10 -31.58 -9.19
CA CYS A 423 6.90 -30.40 -8.83
C CYS A 423 7.15 -29.47 -10.02
N ALA A 424 7.24 -30.07 -11.22
CA ALA A 424 7.62 -29.37 -12.45
C ALA A 424 6.70 -28.17 -12.80
N GLY A 425 5.42 -28.23 -12.44
CA GLY A 425 4.46 -27.17 -12.74
C GLY A 425 4.82 -25.82 -12.12
N CYS A 426 5.13 -25.80 -10.80
CA CYS A 426 5.54 -24.61 -10.07
C CYS A 426 6.96 -24.19 -10.41
N HIS A 427 7.91 -25.15 -10.42
CA HIS A 427 9.33 -24.88 -10.62
C HIS A 427 9.66 -24.27 -12.00
N LYS A 428 8.92 -24.64 -13.06
CA LYS A 428 9.06 -24.02 -14.39
C LYS A 428 8.71 -22.54 -14.41
N LEU A 429 7.80 -22.10 -13.52
CA LEU A 429 7.38 -20.71 -13.43
C LEU A 429 8.34 -19.87 -12.59
N THR A 430 8.91 -20.45 -11.53
CA THR A 430 9.64 -19.70 -10.50
C THR A 430 11.15 -19.79 -10.66
N ASP A 431 11.69 -21.00 -10.89
CA ASP A 431 13.13 -21.22 -10.83
C ASP A 431 13.94 -20.50 -11.90
N PRO A 432 13.48 -20.41 -13.17
CA PRO A 432 14.20 -19.67 -14.19
C PRO A 432 14.46 -18.21 -13.81
N ILE A 433 13.52 -17.57 -13.07
CA ILE A 433 13.66 -16.20 -12.59
C ILE A 433 14.57 -16.16 -11.37
N GLY A 434 14.27 -17.00 -10.38
CA GLY A 434 14.96 -16.96 -9.10
C GLY A 434 16.45 -17.34 -9.17
N LEU A 435 16.83 -18.19 -10.13
CA LEU A 435 18.23 -18.53 -10.40
C LEU A 435 19.08 -17.30 -10.76
N GLY A 436 18.47 -16.25 -11.36
CA GLY A 436 19.12 -14.97 -11.62
C GLY A 436 19.68 -14.29 -10.38
N PHE A 437 19.19 -14.64 -9.18
CA PHE A 437 19.63 -14.06 -7.92
C PHE A 437 20.57 -14.96 -7.10
N GLU A 438 21.01 -16.14 -7.60
CA GLU A 438 21.79 -17.09 -6.80
C GLU A 438 23.23 -16.65 -6.51
N GLN A 439 23.75 -15.64 -7.22
CA GLN A 439 24.97 -14.94 -6.80
C GLN A 439 24.78 -14.09 -5.54
N PHE A 440 23.60 -14.03 -4.98
CA PHE A 440 23.33 -13.44 -3.69
C PHE A 440 22.87 -14.51 -2.70
N ASP A 441 23.57 -14.61 -1.59
CA ASP A 441 23.27 -15.60 -0.54
C ASP A 441 21.93 -15.32 0.18
N GLY A 442 21.67 -16.03 1.29
CA GLY A 442 20.42 -15.89 2.07
C GLY A 442 20.21 -14.55 2.75
N ILE A 443 21.22 -13.69 2.82
CA ILE A 443 21.13 -12.31 3.34
C ILE A 443 21.53 -11.25 2.31
N GLY A 444 21.70 -11.67 1.04
CA GLY A 444 22.02 -10.75 -0.04
C GLY A 444 23.50 -10.40 -0.17
N GLN A 445 24.43 -11.12 0.46
CA GLN A 445 25.87 -10.97 0.18
C GLN A 445 26.22 -11.58 -1.16
N PHE A 446 27.08 -10.92 -1.93
CA PHE A 446 27.51 -11.40 -3.22
C PHE A 446 28.49 -12.57 -3.09
N ARG A 447 28.32 -13.59 -3.92
CA ARG A 447 29.16 -14.79 -4.05
C ARG A 447 29.24 -15.28 -5.50
N VAL A 448 30.35 -15.85 -5.91
CA VAL A 448 30.56 -16.39 -7.27
C VAL A 448 30.46 -17.91 -7.34
N ALA A 449 30.55 -18.59 -6.20
CA ALA A 449 30.55 -20.03 -6.11
C ALA A 449 29.70 -20.51 -4.92
N GLU A 450 29.13 -21.71 -5.05
CA GLU A 450 28.44 -22.45 -4.00
C GLU A 450 29.08 -23.83 -3.87
N GLN A 451 29.51 -24.22 -2.65
CA GLN A 451 30.23 -25.49 -2.40
C GLN A 451 31.39 -25.76 -3.37
N GLY A 452 32.13 -24.72 -3.75
CA GLY A 452 33.26 -24.81 -4.67
C GLY A 452 32.92 -24.96 -6.16
N ALA A 453 31.63 -24.93 -6.53
CA ALA A 453 31.17 -24.88 -7.92
C ALA A 453 30.75 -23.46 -8.32
N MET A 454 31.11 -23.05 -9.54
CA MET A 454 30.70 -21.73 -10.09
C MET A 454 29.18 -21.68 -10.23
N ILE A 455 28.59 -20.56 -9.85
CA ILE A 455 27.15 -20.35 -9.93
C ILE A 455 26.78 -19.87 -11.33
N ASP A 456 25.91 -20.61 -12.00
CA ASP A 456 25.25 -20.20 -13.23
C ASP A 456 23.91 -19.52 -12.90
N VAL A 457 23.81 -18.24 -13.24
CA VAL A 457 22.63 -17.39 -12.98
C VAL A 457 21.81 -17.10 -14.24
N SER A 458 22.10 -17.77 -15.36
CA SER A 458 21.29 -17.63 -16.56
C SER A 458 19.84 -18.07 -16.31
N GLY A 459 18.89 -17.43 -16.96
CA GLY A 459 17.49 -17.73 -16.78
C GLY A 459 16.61 -17.13 -17.86
N ASN A 460 15.31 -17.15 -17.63
CA ASN A 460 14.32 -16.66 -18.56
C ASN A 460 13.12 -16.05 -17.82
N LEU A 461 12.69 -14.87 -18.27
CA LEU A 461 11.47 -14.21 -17.86
C LEU A 461 10.53 -14.13 -19.07
N ASP A 462 9.56 -15.05 -19.15
CA ASP A 462 8.52 -15.06 -20.18
C ASP A 462 9.03 -14.96 -21.64
N GLY A 463 10.15 -15.65 -21.92
CA GLY A 463 10.78 -15.63 -23.24
C GLY A 463 11.99 -14.70 -23.35
N ASN A 464 12.20 -13.80 -22.39
CA ASN A 464 13.36 -12.92 -22.33
C ASN A 464 14.50 -13.61 -21.56
N GLU A 465 15.54 -14.03 -22.26
CA GLU A 465 16.71 -14.64 -21.65
C GLU A 465 17.58 -13.59 -20.97
N PHE A 466 18.17 -13.95 -19.82
CA PHE A 466 19.10 -13.12 -19.08
C PHE A 466 20.30 -13.94 -18.58
N GLY A 467 21.45 -13.29 -18.41
CA GLY A 467 22.69 -13.92 -17.97
C GLY A 467 23.12 -13.54 -16.56
N ASP A 468 22.50 -12.52 -15.95
CA ASP A 468 22.81 -12.01 -14.61
C ASP A 468 21.61 -11.26 -13.99
N ALA A 469 21.77 -10.79 -12.74
CA ALA A 469 20.72 -10.07 -12.04
C ALA A 469 20.39 -8.71 -12.68
N LYS A 470 21.33 -8.05 -13.35
CA LYS A 470 21.09 -6.76 -14.04
C LYS A 470 20.27 -6.95 -15.30
N SER A 471 20.57 -7.95 -16.09
CA SER A 471 19.76 -8.27 -17.29
C SER A 471 18.38 -8.82 -16.91
N LEU A 472 18.23 -9.52 -15.77
CA LEU A 472 16.91 -9.82 -15.21
C LEU A 472 16.18 -8.52 -14.79
N ALA A 473 16.87 -7.60 -14.13
CA ALA A 473 16.31 -6.30 -13.76
C ALA A 473 15.84 -5.51 -14.98
N GLN A 474 16.59 -5.55 -16.09
CA GLN A 474 16.18 -4.97 -17.36
C GLN A 474 14.95 -5.67 -17.96
N ALA A 475 14.89 -7.00 -17.89
CA ALA A 475 13.71 -7.75 -18.34
C ALA A 475 12.45 -7.42 -17.50
N MET A 476 12.61 -7.13 -16.20
CA MET A 476 11.53 -6.62 -15.35
C MET A 476 11.11 -5.20 -15.74
N HIS A 477 12.08 -4.31 -15.96
CA HIS A 477 11.82 -2.94 -16.44
C HIS A 477 11.02 -2.93 -17.74
N ASP A 478 11.37 -3.78 -18.69
CA ASP A 478 10.74 -3.83 -20.03
C ASP A 478 9.42 -4.61 -20.05
N SER A 479 9.06 -5.27 -18.95
CA SER A 479 7.84 -6.10 -18.88
C SER A 479 6.58 -5.26 -18.70
N PRO A 480 5.61 -5.31 -19.62
CA PRO A 480 4.34 -4.60 -19.47
C PRO A 480 3.49 -5.10 -18.29
N SER A 481 3.75 -6.31 -17.79
CA SER A 481 3.04 -6.86 -16.64
C SER A 481 3.41 -6.14 -15.33
N VAL A 482 4.57 -5.51 -15.24
CA VAL A 482 5.04 -4.81 -14.04
C VAL A 482 4.19 -3.59 -13.73
N PRO A 483 4.02 -2.59 -14.61
CA PRO A 483 3.15 -1.45 -14.35
C PRO A 483 1.68 -1.84 -14.26
N ALA A 484 1.20 -2.82 -15.04
CA ALA A 484 -0.17 -3.32 -14.97
C ALA A 484 -0.46 -3.95 -13.60
N CYS A 485 0.47 -4.74 -13.05
CA CYS A 485 0.35 -5.31 -11.71
C CYS A 485 0.29 -4.21 -10.63
N LEU A 486 1.18 -3.21 -10.69
CA LEU A 486 1.16 -2.08 -9.75
C LEU A 486 -0.20 -1.36 -9.79
N THR A 487 -0.71 -1.04 -10.98
CA THR A 487 -2.00 -0.34 -11.16
C THR A 487 -3.14 -1.12 -10.53
N ASN A 488 -3.23 -2.43 -10.82
CA ASN A 488 -4.26 -3.29 -10.24
C ASN A 488 -4.16 -3.38 -8.71
N GLN A 489 -2.96 -3.51 -8.16
CA GLN A 489 -2.75 -3.61 -6.71
C GLN A 489 -2.98 -2.27 -6.01
N LEU A 490 -2.57 -1.15 -6.60
CA LEU A 490 -2.81 0.17 -6.02
C LEU A 490 -4.30 0.52 -6.02
N TYR A 491 -5.03 0.19 -7.09
CA TYR A 491 -6.48 0.34 -7.10
C TYR A 491 -7.16 -0.56 -6.05
N SER A 492 -6.74 -1.81 -5.94
CA SER A 492 -7.26 -2.74 -4.92
C SER A 492 -6.98 -2.25 -3.50
N TYR A 493 -5.79 -1.69 -3.26
CA TYR A 493 -5.41 -1.06 -1.99
C TYR A 493 -6.31 0.14 -1.67
N ALA A 494 -6.52 1.02 -2.65
CA ALA A 494 -7.37 2.21 -2.52
C ALA A 494 -8.83 1.82 -2.23
N ALA A 495 -9.38 0.89 -3.00
CA ALA A 495 -10.76 0.41 -2.87
C ALA A 495 -10.99 -0.49 -1.63
N GLY A 496 -9.91 -1.09 -1.06
CA GLY A 496 -10.00 -2.08 0.03
C GLY A 496 -10.56 -3.43 -0.43
N ARG A 497 -10.57 -3.71 -1.71
CA ARG A 497 -11.07 -4.95 -2.33
C ARG A 497 -10.49 -5.13 -3.74
N ALA A 498 -10.54 -6.34 -4.27
CA ALA A 498 -10.24 -6.55 -5.68
C ALA A 498 -11.26 -5.81 -6.58
N PRO A 499 -10.85 -5.40 -7.80
CA PRO A 499 -11.74 -4.77 -8.76
C PRO A 499 -12.93 -5.67 -9.11
N GLU A 500 -14.14 -5.12 -9.07
CA GLU A 500 -15.35 -5.78 -9.55
C GLU A 500 -15.26 -5.98 -11.08
N ARG A 501 -16.20 -6.79 -11.62
CA ARG A 501 -16.14 -7.15 -13.04
C ARG A 501 -16.26 -5.94 -13.98
N ASP A 502 -17.09 -4.99 -13.64
CA ASP A 502 -17.33 -3.75 -14.39
C ASP A 502 -16.21 -2.70 -14.20
N GLU A 503 -15.42 -2.82 -13.12
CA GLU A 503 -14.28 -1.95 -12.88
C GLU A 503 -13.01 -2.38 -13.65
N ARG A 504 -12.98 -3.57 -14.24
CA ARG A 504 -11.79 -4.04 -15.00
C ARG A 504 -11.47 -3.20 -16.22
N GLU A 505 -12.48 -2.57 -16.81
CA GLU A 505 -12.29 -1.63 -17.91
C GLU A 505 -11.66 -0.34 -17.41
N PHE A 506 -12.11 0.14 -16.26
CA PHE A 506 -11.50 1.28 -15.58
C PHE A 506 -10.03 1.02 -15.18
N VAL A 507 -9.72 -0.16 -14.64
CA VAL A 507 -8.31 -0.51 -14.33
C VAL A 507 -7.44 -0.49 -15.58
N ARG A 508 -7.93 -0.99 -16.72
CA ARG A 508 -7.19 -0.89 -18.00
C ARG A 508 -7.03 0.53 -18.49
N TYR A 509 -8.03 1.38 -18.28
CA TYR A 509 -7.93 2.81 -18.54
C TYR A 509 -6.81 3.43 -17.68
N LEU A 510 -6.76 3.14 -16.38
CA LEU A 510 -5.66 3.58 -15.50
C LEU A 510 -4.28 3.06 -15.96
N GLU A 511 -4.19 1.82 -16.47
CA GLU A 511 -2.95 1.29 -17.05
C GLU A 511 -2.48 2.10 -18.26
N SER A 512 -3.41 2.53 -19.12
CA SER A 512 -3.12 3.37 -20.28
C SER A 512 -2.65 4.77 -19.87
N GLU A 513 -3.38 5.45 -18.98
CA GLU A 513 -3.03 6.76 -18.46
C GLU A 513 -1.68 6.74 -17.73
N PHE A 514 -1.42 5.67 -16.95
CA PHE A 514 -0.14 5.48 -16.28
C PHE A 514 1.02 5.37 -17.28
N ALA A 515 0.83 4.65 -18.38
CA ALA A 515 1.83 4.57 -19.43
C ALA A 515 2.02 5.92 -20.18
N GLU A 516 0.92 6.63 -20.47
CA GLU A 516 0.96 7.95 -21.12
C GLU A 516 1.63 9.02 -20.24
N SER A 517 1.49 8.91 -18.91
CA SER A 517 2.18 9.78 -17.94
C SER A 517 3.69 9.50 -17.81
N GLY A 518 4.23 8.52 -18.53
CA GLY A 518 5.60 8.04 -18.35
C GLY A 518 5.80 7.27 -17.05
N TYR A 519 4.76 6.60 -16.58
CA TYR A 519 4.77 5.79 -15.36
C TYR A 519 5.04 6.58 -14.06
N SER A 520 4.55 7.83 -13.96
CA SER A 520 4.60 8.61 -12.73
C SER A 520 3.61 8.07 -11.69
N LEU A 521 4.12 7.58 -10.56
CA LEU A 521 3.27 7.09 -9.46
C LEU A 521 2.34 8.18 -8.90
N LYS A 522 2.78 9.45 -8.90
CA LYS A 522 1.95 10.57 -8.45
C LYS A 522 0.76 10.80 -9.37
N VAL A 523 0.94 10.62 -10.68
CA VAL A 523 -0.15 10.73 -11.65
C VAL A 523 -1.13 9.58 -11.42
N LEU A 524 -0.67 8.33 -11.30
CA LEU A 524 -1.54 7.18 -11.01
C LEU A 524 -2.35 7.36 -9.71
N LEU A 525 -1.72 7.86 -8.64
CA LEU A 525 -2.41 8.17 -7.38
C LEU A 525 -3.45 9.29 -7.57
N ARG A 526 -3.13 10.32 -8.37
CA ARG A 526 -4.07 11.40 -8.71
C ARG A 526 -5.28 10.84 -9.46
N ASP A 527 -5.05 10.06 -10.51
CA ASP A 527 -6.10 9.53 -11.37
C ASP A 527 -7.05 8.60 -10.61
N ILE A 528 -6.52 7.76 -9.72
CA ILE A 528 -7.36 6.97 -8.81
C ILE A 528 -8.14 7.91 -7.88
N ALA A 529 -7.48 8.86 -7.22
CA ALA A 529 -8.06 9.69 -6.17
C ALA A 529 -9.08 10.73 -6.69
N THR A 530 -9.03 11.09 -7.98
CA THR A 530 -9.98 12.03 -8.61
C THR A 530 -11.08 11.31 -9.38
N SER A 531 -10.95 9.99 -9.64
CA SER A 531 -11.92 9.24 -10.44
C SER A 531 -13.27 9.09 -9.75
N ASP A 532 -14.33 9.05 -10.55
CA ASP A 532 -15.66 8.69 -10.07
C ASP A 532 -15.70 7.25 -9.54
N ALA A 533 -14.95 6.33 -10.14
CA ALA A 533 -14.86 4.94 -9.75
C ALA A 533 -14.44 4.73 -8.29
N PHE A 534 -13.50 5.56 -7.80
CA PHE A 534 -13.03 5.47 -6.41
C PHE A 534 -14.09 5.79 -5.37
N TYR A 535 -15.11 6.58 -5.73
CA TYR A 535 -16.20 6.99 -4.85
C TYR A 535 -17.53 6.32 -5.17
N ALA A 536 -17.61 5.58 -6.26
CA ALA A 536 -18.84 4.91 -6.67
C ALA A 536 -19.31 3.89 -5.62
N VAL A 537 -20.59 3.96 -5.26
CA VAL A 537 -21.24 3.01 -4.34
C VAL A 537 -22.56 2.55 -4.91
N THR A 538 -22.91 1.29 -4.66
CA THR A 538 -24.16 0.69 -5.10
C THR A 538 -24.98 0.19 -3.92
N GLN A 539 -26.27 -0.08 -4.16
CA GLN A 539 -27.14 -0.67 -3.14
C GLN A 539 -26.60 -2.04 -2.71
N PRO A 540 -26.63 -2.38 -1.42
CA PRO A 540 -26.34 -3.73 -0.96
C PRO A 540 -27.25 -4.73 -1.66
N LYS A 541 -26.69 -5.76 -2.28
CA LYS A 541 -27.48 -6.84 -2.90
C LYS A 541 -28.33 -7.53 -1.82
N ASN A 542 -29.64 -7.57 -2.02
CA ASN A 542 -30.54 -8.27 -1.10
C ASN A 542 -30.24 -9.78 -1.13
N LYS A 543 -29.61 -10.33 -0.10
CA LYS A 543 -29.29 -11.77 0.02
C LYS A 543 -30.50 -12.70 -0.21
N THR A 544 -31.72 -12.19 -0.06
CA THR A 544 -32.98 -12.91 -0.36
C THR A 544 -33.23 -13.12 -1.85
N GLU A 545 -32.72 -12.28 -2.73
CA GLU A 545 -32.88 -12.45 -4.19
C GLU A 545 -31.89 -13.49 -4.74
N ASP A 546 -30.63 -13.51 -4.21
CA ASP A 546 -29.64 -14.52 -4.62
C ASP A 546 -30.04 -15.94 -4.21
N VAL A 547 -30.64 -16.12 -3.04
CA VAL A 547 -31.18 -17.42 -2.61
C VAL A 547 -32.36 -17.84 -3.47
N ARG A 548 -33.22 -16.91 -3.90
CA ARG A 548 -34.31 -17.19 -4.85
C ARG A 548 -33.82 -17.52 -6.25
N ALA A 549 -32.83 -16.78 -6.76
CA ALA A 549 -32.21 -17.03 -8.07
C ALA A 549 -31.49 -18.38 -8.10
N ALA A 550 -30.74 -18.71 -7.04
CA ALA A 550 -30.06 -19.99 -6.89
C ALA A 550 -31.07 -21.16 -6.79
N SER A 551 -32.19 -20.97 -6.08
CA SER A 551 -33.26 -21.98 -5.97
C SER A 551 -34.06 -22.18 -7.27
N LEU A 552 -34.22 -21.13 -8.07
CA LEU A 552 -34.85 -21.21 -9.41
C LEU A 552 -33.92 -21.91 -10.42
N ASN A 553 -32.61 -21.61 -10.40
CA ASN A 553 -31.65 -22.28 -11.26
C ASN A 553 -31.46 -23.78 -10.92
N SER A 554 -31.59 -24.17 -9.65
CA SER A 554 -31.55 -25.59 -9.25
C SER A 554 -32.80 -26.36 -9.71
N LYS A 555 -33.97 -25.76 -9.68
CA LYS A 555 -35.21 -26.36 -10.19
C LYS A 555 -35.23 -26.54 -11.71
N THR A 556 -34.70 -25.53 -12.45
CA THR A 556 -34.62 -25.62 -13.93
C THR A 556 -33.58 -26.63 -14.42
N LYS A 557 -32.57 -26.94 -13.61
CA LYS A 557 -31.60 -28.02 -13.92
C LYS A 557 -32.16 -29.42 -13.65
N GLN A 558 -33.05 -29.56 -12.66
CA GLN A 558 -33.70 -30.84 -12.36
C GLN A 558 -34.79 -31.20 -13.38
N GLU A 559 -35.48 -30.20 -13.94
CA GLU A 559 -36.52 -30.42 -14.98
C GLU A 559 -35.95 -30.66 -16.40
N ARG A 560 -34.69 -30.35 -16.66
CA ARG A 560 -34.00 -30.63 -17.95
C ARG A 560 -33.19 -31.92 -17.95
N GLY A 561 -33.15 -32.64 -16.84
CA GLY A 561 -32.39 -33.89 -16.66
C GLY A 561 -33.25 -35.13 -16.43
N SER A 562 -34.59 -35.05 -16.64
CA SER A 562 -35.52 -36.20 -16.61
C SER A 562 -36.03 -36.55 -18.00
#